data_4ae57a00651e134e0d0cc880803015d1
#
_entry.id   4ae57a00651e134e0d0cc880803015d1
#
_cell.length_a   1.000
_cell.length_b   1.000
_cell.length_c   1.000
_cell.angle_alpha   90.00
_cell.angle_beta   90.00
_cell.angle_gamma   90.00
#
_symmetry.space_group_name_H-M   'P 1'
#
loop_
_entity.id
_entity.type
_entity.pdbx_description
1 polymer ?
#
loop_
_entity_poly.entity_id
_entity_poly.type
_entity_poly.pdbx_seq_one_letter_code
_entity_poly.pdbx_strand_id
1 'polypeptide(L)'
;MMEQAAFTLRGRNPDVLTCIANLSNDEVFTPPEFANRMLDTLAAAWAKDNVGANLWADKSVKFLDPCTKSGVFLREIASRLTQGLAVEIPDLQERVDHILTKQVFGIGITHLTSLLARRSLYCSKHANGKHSIAKGFASEAGNIWFERMEHTWLDGKCAFCGASQKTLDRGEELETHAYAFIHTDDIRARIAELFGGNMQFDVIIGNPPYQLDDGGYRSGVWVGCLVGWCRAVARHSTVCIDGVPSAATWRPLPWPCPKSCSAVGGLMR
;
A
#
# COMPACT_ATOMS: atom_id res chain seq x y z
N MET A 1 25.70 33.81 30.33
CA MET A 1 24.68 34.07 29.30
C MET A 1 24.76 32.94 28.29
N MET A 2 23.80 32.04 28.32
CA MET A 2 23.69 30.96 27.31
C MET A 2 23.00 31.54 26.09
N GLU A 3 23.72 31.62 25.01
CA GLU A 3 23.20 32.02 23.70
C GLU A 3 22.27 30.91 23.20
N GLN A 4 20.97 31.17 23.21
CA GLN A 4 19.99 30.29 22.58
C GLN A 4 20.23 30.31 21.08
N ALA A 5 20.79 29.21 20.54
CA ALA A 5 20.88 29.00 19.14
C ALA A 5 19.48 29.07 18.51
N ALA A 6 19.20 30.12 17.77
CA ALA A 6 17.96 30.26 17.02
C ALA A 6 17.85 29.11 16.02
N PHE A 7 16.94 28.19 16.25
CA PHE A 7 16.63 27.10 15.35
C PHE A 7 15.95 27.66 14.11
N THR A 8 16.74 27.98 13.09
CA THR A 8 16.23 28.49 11.83
C THR A 8 15.83 27.33 10.93
N LEU A 9 14.57 27.01 10.87
CA LEU A 9 13.98 26.03 9.93
C LEU A 9 14.21 26.37 8.45
N ARG A 10 14.58 27.63 8.15
CA ARG A 10 14.72 28.14 6.78
C ARG A 10 15.88 27.54 5.98
N GLY A 11 16.87 26.91 6.61
CA GLY A 11 18.03 26.32 5.91
C GLY A 11 17.87 24.83 5.56
N ARG A 12 16.79 24.16 6.03
CA ARG A 12 16.56 22.72 5.81
C ARG A 12 15.38 22.37 4.88
N ASN A 13 14.65 23.37 4.43
CA ASN A 13 13.53 23.19 3.51
C ASN A 13 13.90 22.65 2.12
N PRO A 14 15.12 22.90 1.54
CA PRO A 14 15.45 22.36 0.24
C PRO A 14 15.41 20.83 0.18
N ASP A 15 15.83 20.16 1.24
CA ASP A 15 15.93 18.69 1.24
C ASP A 15 14.54 18.02 1.25
N VAL A 16 13.59 18.57 2.02
CA VAL A 16 12.23 18.06 2.05
C VAL A 16 11.50 18.37 0.74
N LEU A 17 11.69 19.57 0.18
CA LEU A 17 11.11 19.96 -1.11
C LEU A 17 11.77 19.22 -2.28
N THR A 18 13.05 18.93 -2.21
CA THR A 18 13.76 18.12 -3.20
C THR A 18 13.33 16.65 -3.13
N CYS A 19 13.13 16.11 -1.94
CA CYS A 19 12.53 14.79 -1.76
C CYS A 19 11.08 14.74 -2.25
N ILE A 20 10.29 15.79 -2.02
CA ILE A 20 8.91 15.90 -2.52
C ILE A 20 8.89 16.13 -4.05
N ALA A 21 9.85 16.88 -4.60
CA ALA A 21 9.95 17.09 -6.03
C ALA A 21 10.46 15.84 -6.80
N ASN A 22 11.14 14.93 -6.11
CA ASN A 22 11.50 13.61 -6.64
C ASN A 22 10.40 12.57 -6.50
N LEU A 23 9.35 12.87 -5.72
CA LEU A 23 8.08 12.20 -5.84
C LEU A 23 7.50 12.61 -7.20
N SER A 24 7.29 11.67 -8.09
CA SER A 24 6.67 11.97 -9.38
C SER A 24 5.34 12.70 -9.15
N ASN A 25 4.93 13.54 -10.09
CA ASN A 25 3.64 14.24 -10.03
C ASN A 25 2.45 13.29 -9.82
N ASP A 26 2.68 11.99 -9.97
CA ASP A 26 1.71 10.91 -9.86
C ASP A 26 1.52 10.40 -8.41
N GLU A 27 2.36 10.81 -7.46
CA GLU A 27 2.24 10.42 -6.06
C GLU A 27 1.36 11.38 -5.26
N VAL A 28 0.08 11.43 -5.58
CA VAL A 28 -0.90 12.19 -4.79
C VAL A 28 -1.11 11.52 -3.44
N PHE A 29 -0.83 12.25 -2.36
CA PHE A 29 -1.14 11.78 -1.00
C PHE A 29 -2.63 11.88 -0.72
N THR A 30 -3.20 10.79 -0.22
CA THR A 30 -4.62 10.75 0.17
C THR A 30 -4.84 11.54 1.45
N PRO A 31 -5.74 12.55 1.47
CA PRO A 31 -6.09 13.22 2.72
C PRO A 31 -6.76 12.27 3.71
N PRO A 32 -6.53 12.41 5.03
CA PRO A 32 -7.13 11.55 6.06
C PRO A 32 -8.65 11.50 6.00
N GLU A 33 -9.30 12.62 5.70
CA GLU A 33 -10.77 12.72 5.60
C GLU A 33 -11.30 11.86 4.45
N PHE A 34 -10.56 11.80 3.34
CA PHE A 34 -10.94 10.97 2.20
C PHE A 34 -10.73 9.48 2.54
N ALA A 35 -9.59 9.13 3.12
CA ALA A 35 -9.32 7.77 3.57
C ALA A 35 -10.40 7.29 4.56
N ASN A 36 -10.80 8.12 5.52
CA ASN A 36 -11.84 7.78 6.48
C ASN A 36 -13.20 7.55 5.83
N ARG A 37 -13.62 8.37 4.87
CA ARG A 37 -14.88 8.13 4.11
C ARG A 37 -14.86 6.80 3.36
N MET A 38 -13.71 6.44 2.79
CA MET A 38 -13.54 5.15 2.12
C MET A 38 -13.64 3.98 3.11
N LEU A 39 -13.03 4.11 4.29
CA LEU A 39 -13.11 3.11 5.34
C LEU A 39 -14.53 2.98 5.93
N ASP A 40 -15.30 4.07 5.98
CA ASP A 40 -16.72 4.03 6.38
C ASP A 40 -17.56 3.25 5.36
N THR A 41 -17.32 3.50 4.07
CA THR A 41 -18.00 2.76 2.98
C THR A 41 -17.63 1.28 3.02
N LEU A 42 -16.35 0.95 3.26
CA LEU A 42 -15.87 -0.41 3.42
C LEU A 42 -16.56 -1.10 4.61
N ALA A 43 -16.62 -0.44 5.77
CA ALA A 43 -17.26 -1.01 6.96
C ALA A 43 -18.76 -1.28 6.76
N ALA A 44 -19.46 -0.38 6.07
CA ALA A 44 -20.88 -0.57 5.73
C ALA A 44 -21.08 -1.75 4.77
N ALA A 45 -20.22 -1.91 3.76
CA ALA A 45 -20.25 -3.04 2.84
C ALA A 45 -19.94 -4.35 3.57
N TRP A 46 -18.91 -4.35 4.42
CA TRP A 46 -18.57 -5.53 5.23
C TRP A 46 -19.73 -5.98 6.12
N ALA A 47 -20.36 -5.06 6.85
CA ALA A 47 -21.49 -5.37 7.71
C ALA A 47 -22.65 -5.97 6.92
N LYS A 48 -22.92 -5.46 5.72
CA LYS A 48 -23.95 -5.99 4.82
C LYS A 48 -23.67 -7.44 4.40
N ASP A 49 -22.43 -7.74 4.05
CA ASP A 49 -22.05 -9.06 3.54
C ASP A 49 -21.82 -10.08 4.66
N ASN A 50 -21.59 -9.62 5.91
CA ASN A 50 -21.29 -10.45 7.07
C ASN A 50 -22.33 -10.32 8.21
N VAL A 51 -23.61 -10.19 7.87
CA VAL A 51 -24.75 -10.22 8.82
C VAL A 51 -24.62 -9.21 9.96
N GLY A 52 -24.16 -8.00 9.66
CA GLY A 52 -24.01 -6.92 10.64
C GLY A 52 -22.71 -6.96 11.44
N ALA A 53 -21.75 -7.84 11.09
CA ALA A 53 -20.47 -7.93 11.78
C ALA A 53 -19.67 -6.62 11.72
N ASN A 54 -19.07 -6.25 12.86
CA ASN A 54 -18.20 -5.09 12.93
C ASN A 54 -16.78 -5.45 12.45
N LEU A 55 -16.41 -4.96 11.28
CA LEU A 55 -15.07 -5.14 10.68
C LEU A 55 -13.92 -4.83 11.65
N TRP A 56 -14.10 -3.80 12.47
CA TRP A 56 -13.06 -3.29 13.36
C TRP A 56 -12.92 -4.05 14.67
N ALA A 57 -13.87 -4.95 14.97
CA ALA A 57 -13.87 -5.77 16.18
C ALA A 57 -13.39 -7.21 15.93
N ASP A 58 -12.98 -7.53 14.71
CA ASP A 58 -12.51 -8.87 14.36
C ASP A 58 -10.97 -8.91 14.32
N LYS A 59 -10.36 -9.65 15.24
CA LYS A 59 -8.90 -9.81 15.35
C LYS A 59 -8.28 -10.69 14.26
N SER A 60 -9.09 -11.38 13.47
CA SER A 60 -8.62 -12.28 12.41
C SER A 60 -8.49 -11.59 11.05
N VAL A 61 -9.17 -10.47 10.84
CA VAL A 61 -9.19 -9.73 9.57
C VAL A 61 -7.82 -9.12 9.28
N LYS A 62 -7.34 -9.34 8.06
CA LYS A 62 -6.06 -8.82 7.57
C LYS A 62 -6.27 -7.81 6.46
N PHE A 63 -5.56 -6.70 6.59
CA PHE A 63 -5.63 -5.56 5.68
C PHE A 63 -4.29 -5.40 4.93
N LEU A 64 -4.36 -5.17 3.62
CA LEU A 64 -3.21 -4.83 2.79
C LEU A 64 -3.43 -3.50 2.08
N ASP A 65 -2.46 -2.59 2.19
CA ASP A 65 -2.29 -1.47 1.27
C ASP A 65 -1.14 -1.79 0.31
N PRO A 66 -1.44 -2.20 -0.94
CA PRO A 66 -0.41 -2.64 -1.88
C PRO A 66 0.37 -1.49 -2.51
N CYS A 67 -0.06 -0.25 -2.31
CA CYS A 67 0.53 0.96 -2.86
C CYS A 67 0.73 2.03 -1.78
N THR A 68 1.24 1.60 -0.64
CA THR A 68 1.44 2.48 0.51
C THR A 68 2.38 3.62 0.19
N LYS A 69 1.91 4.84 0.43
CA LYS A 69 2.64 6.10 0.30
C LYS A 69 2.96 6.68 1.68
N SER A 70 2.14 7.58 2.19
CA SER A 70 2.30 8.13 3.57
C SER A 70 1.78 7.20 4.67
N GLY A 71 1.16 6.07 4.33
CA GLY A 71 0.57 5.13 5.28
C GLY A 71 -0.75 5.59 5.88
N VAL A 72 -1.45 6.53 5.27
CA VAL A 72 -2.68 7.09 5.82
C VAL A 72 -3.77 6.03 6.01
N PHE A 73 -3.99 5.15 5.02
CA PHE A 73 -4.96 4.07 5.15
C PHE A 73 -4.61 3.14 6.31
N LEU A 74 -3.36 2.70 6.39
CA LEU A 74 -2.90 1.78 7.43
C LEU A 74 -3.02 2.40 8.83
N ARG A 75 -2.72 3.71 8.96
CA ARG A 75 -2.87 4.45 10.22
C ARG A 75 -4.33 4.54 10.65
N GLU A 76 -5.23 4.92 9.74
CA GLU A 76 -6.66 5.05 10.05
C GLU A 76 -7.29 3.67 10.35
N ILE A 77 -6.86 2.60 9.65
CA ILE A 77 -7.26 1.22 9.95
C ILE A 77 -6.77 0.83 11.35
N ALA A 78 -5.49 1.05 11.66
CA ALA A 78 -4.94 0.73 12.99
C ALA A 78 -5.65 1.49 14.11
N SER A 79 -6.00 2.76 13.88
CA SER A 79 -6.79 3.56 14.84
C SER A 79 -8.16 2.94 15.11
N ARG A 80 -8.89 2.54 14.07
CA ARG A 80 -10.22 1.92 14.17
C ARG A 80 -10.16 0.55 14.84
N LEU A 81 -9.17 -0.28 14.49
CA LEU A 81 -8.94 -1.58 15.13
C LEU A 81 -8.56 -1.42 16.61
N THR A 82 -7.77 -0.41 16.95
CA THR A 82 -7.40 -0.14 18.36
C THR A 82 -8.64 0.18 19.21
N GLN A 83 -9.63 0.84 18.65
CA GLN A 83 -10.91 1.08 19.34
C GLN A 83 -11.80 -0.15 19.30
N GLY A 84 -11.95 -0.80 18.14
CA GLY A 84 -12.86 -1.92 17.96
C GLY A 84 -12.49 -3.18 18.75
N LEU A 85 -11.20 -3.44 18.92
CA LEU A 85 -10.69 -4.60 19.66
C LEU A 85 -10.52 -4.36 21.16
N ALA A 86 -10.94 -3.21 21.70
CA ALA A 86 -10.73 -2.86 23.11
C ALA A 86 -11.37 -3.85 24.10
N VAL A 87 -12.46 -4.48 23.73
CA VAL A 87 -13.14 -5.49 24.54
C VAL A 87 -12.43 -6.84 24.45
N GLU A 88 -12.00 -7.24 23.26
CA GLU A 88 -11.41 -8.55 23.01
C GLU A 88 -9.93 -8.63 23.47
N ILE A 89 -9.19 -7.53 23.32
CA ILE A 89 -7.79 -7.39 23.78
C ILE A 89 -7.72 -6.13 24.67
N PRO A 90 -8.02 -6.23 25.96
CA PRO A 90 -8.10 -5.07 26.85
C PRO A 90 -6.78 -4.34 27.06
N ASP A 91 -5.65 -5.08 27.13
CA ASP A 91 -4.33 -4.46 27.24
C ASP A 91 -3.97 -3.70 25.96
N LEU A 92 -3.63 -2.42 26.10
CA LEU A 92 -3.37 -1.55 24.98
C LEU A 92 -2.10 -1.95 24.21
N GLN A 93 -1.04 -2.34 24.91
CA GLN A 93 0.20 -2.70 24.24
C GLN A 93 0.05 -4.02 23.48
N GLU A 94 -0.58 -5.02 24.09
CA GLU A 94 -0.89 -6.29 23.45
C GLU A 94 -1.78 -6.08 22.22
N ARG A 95 -2.80 -5.23 22.32
CA ARG A 95 -3.70 -4.88 21.22
C ARG A 95 -2.96 -4.18 20.07
N VAL A 96 -2.10 -3.20 20.37
CA VAL A 96 -1.29 -2.51 19.36
C VAL A 96 -0.33 -3.48 18.68
N ASP A 97 0.35 -4.33 19.45
CA ASP A 97 1.25 -5.34 18.90
C ASP A 97 0.49 -6.35 18.03
N HIS A 98 -0.68 -6.81 18.45
CA HIS A 98 -1.52 -7.69 17.65
C HIS A 98 -1.91 -7.04 16.31
N ILE A 99 -2.44 -5.82 16.33
CA ILE A 99 -2.87 -5.08 15.15
C ILE A 99 -1.71 -4.91 14.18
N LEU A 100 -0.58 -4.38 14.67
CA LEU A 100 0.54 -4.01 13.81
C LEU A 100 1.30 -5.24 13.27
N THR A 101 1.36 -6.35 14.03
CA THR A 101 2.09 -7.55 13.61
C THR A 101 1.23 -8.56 12.85
N LYS A 102 -0.11 -8.56 13.03
CA LYS A 102 -0.98 -9.62 12.52
C LYS A 102 -2.05 -9.16 11.54
N GLN A 103 -2.46 -7.88 11.59
CA GLN A 103 -3.62 -7.42 10.83
C GLN A 103 -3.28 -6.39 9.74
N VAL A 104 -2.26 -5.55 9.92
CA VAL A 104 -1.99 -4.40 9.04
C VAL A 104 -0.69 -4.61 8.27
N PHE A 105 -0.79 -4.58 6.94
CA PHE A 105 0.31 -4.85 6.01
C PHE A 105 0.34 -3.80 4.91
N GLY A 106 1.54 -3.44 4.44
CA GLY A 106 1.70 -2.48 3.35
C GLY A 106 2.91 -2.77 2.49
N ILE A 107 2.83 -2.39 1.22
CA ILE A 107 3.94 -2.44 0.27
C ILE A 107 4.23 -1.02 -0.18
N GLY A 108 5.40 -0.51 0.17
CA GLY A 108 5.86 0.81 -0.23
C GLY A 108 6.24 0.84 -1.71
N ILE A 109 5.95 1.98 -2.35
CA ILE A 109 6.25 2.21 -3.76
C ILE A 109 7.70 2.67 -3.92
N THR A 110 8.14 3.57 -3.05
CA THR A 110 9.50 4.09 -2.99
C THR A 110 10.09 3.89 -1.60
N HIS A 111 11.41 3.97 -1.49
CA HIS A 111 12.06 3.89 -0.19
C HIS A 111 11.59 5.01 0.75
N LEU A 112 11.48 6.24 0.24
CA LEU A 112 11.01 7.37 1.02
C LEU A 112 9.58 7.17 1.53
N THR A 113 8.65 6.77 0.66
CA THR A 113 7.26 6.56 1.06
C THR A 113 7.11 5.41 2.04
N SER A 114 7.91 4.36 1.91
CA SER A 114 7.93 3.28 2.92
C SER A 114 8.36 3.76 4.30
N LEU A 115 9.38 4.63 4.37
CA LEU A 115 9.81 5.23 5.64
C LEU A 115 8.76 6.18 6.22
N LEU A 116 8.04 6.93 5.38
CA LEU A 116 6.91 7.76 5.81
C LEU A 116 5.77 6.91 6.37
N ALA A 117 5.41 5.83 5.67
CA ALA A 117 4.39 4.89 6.14
C ALA A 117 4.76 4.25 7.49
N ARG A 118 6.01 3.81 7.65
CA ARG A 118 6.51 3.29 8.93
C ARG A 118 6.41 4.33 10.04
N ARG A 119 6.79 5.58 9.78
CA ARG A 119 6.63 6.66 10.76
C ARG A 119 5.18 6.94 11.11
N SER A 120 4.29 6.91 10.14
CA SER A 120 2.86 7.11 10.36
C SER A 120 2.23 5.99 11.19
N LEU A 121 2.70 4.75 11.01
CA LEU A 121 2.13 3.56 11.64
C LEU A 121 2.83 3.17 12.94
N TYR A 122 4.18 3.18 12.96
CA TYR A 122 5.00 2.72 14.10
C TYR A 122 5.54 3.85 14.97
N CYS A 123 5.29 5.11 14.61
CA CYS A 123 5.94 6.30 15.18
C CYS A 123 7.48 6.30 15.02
N SER A 124 8.02 5.40 14.21
CA SER A 124 9.44 5.20 13.96
C SER A 124 9.69 4.70 12.54
N LYS A 125 10.84 5.03 11.95
CA LYS A 125 11.27 4.47 10.66
C LYS A 125 11.64 2.98 10.75
N HIS A 126 11.97 2.49 11.96
CA HIS A 126 12.30 1.10 12.25
C HIS A 126 11.23 0.50 13.13
N ALA A 127 10.54 -0.55 12.65
CA ALA A 127 9.44 -1.19 13.39
C ALA A 127 9.89 -1.83 14.70
N ASN A 128 11.11 -2.36 14.75
CA ASN A 128 11.75 -2.93 15.95
C ASN A 128 12.61 -1.91 16.73
N GLY A 129 12.57 -0.63 16.33
CA GLY A 129 13.40 0.40 16.92
C GLY A 129 12.95 0.81 18.33
N LYS A 130 13.86 1.39 19.13
CA LYS A 130 13.61 1.85 20.50
C LYS A 130 12.36 2.75 20.62
N HIS A 131 12.10 3.57 19.61
CA HIS A 131 11.00 4.54 19.60
C HIS A 131 9.74 4.03 18.90
N SER A 132 9.73 2.77 18.44
CA SER A 132 8.54 2.16 17.88
C SER A 132 7.49 1.91 18.95
N ILE A 133 6.22 2.17 18.61
CA ILE A 133 5.08 1.77 19.46
C ILE A 133 4.85 0.26 19.41
N ALA A 134 5.27 -0.42 18.34
CA ALA A 134 5.21 -1.86 18.20
C ALA A 134 6.42 -2.52 18.90
N LYS A 135 6.18 -3.60 19.65
CA LYS A 135 7.23 -4.35 20.36
C LYS A 135 7.43 -5.76 19.83
N GLY A 136 6.51 -6.23 18.97
CA GLY A 136 6.51 -7.61 18.47
C GLY A 136 7.28 -7.85 17.17
N PHE A 137 7.97 -6.86 16.59
CA PHE A 137 8.70 -7.03 15.33
C PHE A 137 10.16 -7.43 15.53
N ALA A 138 10.62 -8.41 14.74
CA ALA A 138 12.02 -8.78 14.64
C ALA A 138 12.77 -7.96 13.58
N SER A 139 12.09 -7.51 12.51
CA SER A 139 12.69 -6.77 11.41
C SER A 139 12.46 -5.26 11.50
N GLU A 140 13.35 -4.48 10.90
CA GLU A 140 13.21 -3.01 10.82
C GLU A 140 12.04 -2.57 9.95
N ALA A 141 11.69 -3.36 8.95
CA ALA A 141 10.58 -3.06 8.06
C ALA A 141 9.22 -3.30 8.72
N GLY A 142 9.15 -4.24 9.66
CA GLY A 142 7.87 -4.73 10.16
C GLY A 142 7.03 -5.28 9.01
N ASN A 143 5.76 -4.89 8.98
CA ASN A 143 4.83 -5.25 7.90
C ASN A 143 4.72 -4.17 6.80
N ILE A 144 5.54 -3.13 6.84
CA ILE A 144 5.65 -2.14 5.74
C ILE A 144 6.88 -2.48 4.93
N TRP A 145 6.66 -3.22 3.88
CA TRP A 145 7.73 -3.74 3.05
C TRP A 145 8.07 -2.81 1.90
N PHE A 146 9.31 -2.75 1.51
CA PHE A 146 9.82 -2.08 0.33
C PHE A 146 11.05 -2.82 -0.20
N GLU A 147 11.12 -2.97 -1.51
CA GLU A 147 12.30 -3.40 -2.23
C GLU A 147 12.42 -2.56 -3.50
N ARG A 148 13.62 -2.11 -3.81
CA ARG A 148 13.91 -1.50 -5.11
C ARG A 148 13.84 -2.58 -6.18
N MET A 149 13.03 -2.34 -7.19
CA MET A 149 12.90 -3.21 -8.35
C MET A 149 13.23 -2.45 -9.62
N GLU A 150 13.65 -3.17 -10.64
CA GLU A 150 13.89 -2.64 -11.97
C GLU A 150 12.78 -3.07 -12.93
N HIS A 151 12.55 -2.24 -13.96
CA HIS A 151 11.64 -2.62 -15.03
C HIS A 151 12.28 -3.68 -15.93
N THR A 152 11.47 -4.61 -16.43
CA THR A 152 11.89 -5.57 -17.45
C THR A 152 11.50 -5.03 -18.82
N TRP A 153 12.47 -4.52 -19.56
CA TRP A 153 12.25 -3.86 -20.83
C TRP A 153 12.14 -4.85 -22.01
N LEU A 154 11.05 -4.77 -22.76
CA LEU A 154 10.84 -5.47 -24.03
C LEU A 154 10.36 -4.45 -25.07
N ASP A 155 11.10 -4.31 -26.17
CA ASP A 155 10.79 -3.36 -27.26
C ASP A 155 10.51 -1.92 -26.78
N GLY A 156 11.30 -1.45 -25.79
CA GLY A 156 11.19 -0.11 -25.22
C GLY A 156 10.00 0.10 -24.26
N LYS A 157 9.33 -0.97 -23.86
CA LYS A 157 8.25 -0.97 -22.86
C LYS A 157 8.51 -1.99 -21.75
N CYS A 158 8.03 -1.70 -20.56
CA CYS A 158 8.09 -2.67 -19.48
C CYS A 158 7.11 -3.82 -19.71
N ALA A 159 7.59 -5.07 -19.60
CA ALA A 159 6.79 -6.27 -19.76
C ALA A 159 5.64 -6.40 -18.74
N PHE A 160 5.82 -5.83 -17.53
CA PHE A 160 4.85 -5.91 -16.45
C PHE A 160 3.86 -4.74 -16.44
N CYS A 161 4.34 -3.50 -16.40
CA CYS A 161 3.49 -2.32 -16.24
C CYS A 161 3.23 -1.56 -17.56
N GLY A 162 3.91 -1.91 -18.66
CA GLY A 162 3.75 -1.24 -19.96
C GLY A 162 4.38 0.15 -20.06
N ALA A 163 5.08 0.61 -19.01
CA ALA A 163 5.73 1.92 -18.99
C ALA A 163 6.80 2.05 -20.07
N SER A 164 6.99 3.27 -20.59
CA SER A 164 8.01 3.57 -21.60
C SER A 164 9.41 3.63 -20.97
N GLN A 165 10.36 2.90 -21.57
CA GLN A 165 11.76 2.93 -21.14
C GLN A 165 12.33 4.36 -21.20
N LYS A 166 12.00 5.12 -22.25
CA LYS A 166 12.43 6.51 -22.41
C LYS A 166 12.07 7.40 -21.23
N THR A 167 10.93 7.13 -20.59
CA THR A 167 10.39 7.96 -19.50
C THR A 167 10.90 7.52 -18.14
N LEU A 168 11.12 6.21 -17.93
CA LEU A 168 11.40 5.64 -16.60
C LEU A 168 12.79 5.04 -16.44
N ASP A 169 13.62 5.03 -17.48
CA ASP A 169 15.03 4.66 -17.38
C ASP A 169 15.83 5.83 -16.77
N ARG A 170 15.88 5.88 -15.46
CA ARG A 170 16.36 7.04 -14.69
C ARG A 170 17.75 6.87 -14.08
N GLY A 171 18.44 5.79 -14.36
CA GLY A 171 19.73 5.47 -13.74
C GLY A 171 19.62 5.05 -12.26
N GLU A 172 20.73 4.57 -11.71
CA GLU A 172 20.77 3.90 -10.40
C GLU A 172 20.46 4.81 -9.20
N GLU A 173 20.63 6.13 -9.35
CA GLU A 173 20.48 7.10 -8.27
C GLU A 173 19.02 7.50 -8.02
N LEU A 174 18.13 7.25 -8.98
CA LEU A 174 16.73 7.66 -8.91
C LEU A 174 15.82 6.45 -8.68
N GLU A 175 14.65 6.70 -8.07
CA GLU A 175 13.63 5.67 -7.90
C GLU A 175 13.14 5.18 -9.26
N THR A 176 13.07 3.87 -9.43
CA THR A 176 12.66 3.23 -10.69
C THR A 176 11.17 3.29 -10.94
N HIS A 177 10.40 3.54 -9.89
CA HIS A 177 8.93 3.43 -9.87
C HIS A 177 8.43 2.03 -10.32
N ALA A 178 9.29 1.02 -10.27
CA ALA A 178 8.90 -0.36 -10.48
C ALA A 178 8.33 -0.93 -9.18
N TYR A 179 7.03 -1.17 -9.15
CA TYR A 179 6.36 -1.63 -7.93
C TYR A 179 6.46 -3.14 -7.77
N ALA A 180 6.98 -3.57 -6.65
CA ALA A 180 7.19 -4.97 -6.33
C ALA A 180 5.91 -5.82 -6.43
N PHE A 181 4.75 -5.22 -6.12
CA PHE A 181 3.46 -5.89 -6.21
C PHE A 181 3.02 -6.18 -7.66
N ILE A 182 3.58 -5.48 -8.65
CA ILE A 182 3.22 -5.65 -10.06
C ILE A 182 4.33 -6.38 -10.83
N HIS A 183 5.60 -6.07 -10.52
CA HIS A 183 6.75 -6.60 -11.23
C HIS A 183 7.12 -8.00 -10.70
N THR A 184 6.21 -8.94 -10.85
CA THR A 184 6.40 -10.35 -10.48
C THR A 184 5.54 -11.25 -11.38
N ASP A 185 6.00 -12.46 -11.65
CA ASP A 185 5.25 -13.47 -12.40
C ASP A 185 4.28 -14.25 -11.49
N ASP A 186 4.57 -14.32 -10.19
CA ASP A 186 3.74 -15.01 -9.19
C ASP A 186 3.56 -14.16 -7.94
N ILE A 187 2.43 -13.47 -7.86
CA ILE A 187 2.09 -12.62 -6.72
C ILE A 187 1.87 -13.41 -5.43
N ARG A 188 1.39 -14.65 -5.51
CA ARG A 188 1.16 -15.46 -4.31
C ARG A 188 2.48 -15.90 -3.69
N ALA A 189 3.41 -16.35 -4.52
CA ALA A 189 4.76 -16.66 -4.08
C ALA A 189 5.44 -15.40 -3.50
N ARG A 190 5.27 -14.26 -4.17
CA ARG A 190 5.83 -12.99 -3.69
C ARG A 190 5.27 -12.57 -2.33
N ILE A 191 3.97 -12.64 -2.13
CA ILE A 191 3.33 -12.32 -0.84
C ILE A 191 3.77 -13.31 0.25
N ALA A 192 3.92 -14.59 -0.09
CA ALA A 192 4.43 -15.60 0.85
C ALA A 192 5.88 -15.33 1.26
N GLU A 193 6.71 -14.87 0.35
CA GLU A 193 8.08 -14.43 0.62
C GLU A 193 8.13 -13.22 1.55
N LEU A 194 7.29 -12.20 1.29
CA LEU A 194 7.29 -10.94 2.02
C LEU A 194 6.75 -11.06 3.45
N PHE A 195 5.64 -11.77 3.61
CA PHE A 195 4.88 -11.80 4.85
C PHE A 195 4.80 -13.19 5.49
N GLY A 196 5.42 -14.16 4.85
CA GLY A 196 5.49 -15.54 5.31
C GLY A 196 4.25 -16.39 4.99
N GLY A 197 4.49 -17.68 4.71
CA GLY A 197 3.45 -18.69 4.54
C GLY A 197 2.45 -18.41 3.41
N ASN A 198 1.30 -19.07 3.48
CA ASN A 198 0.21 -18.85 2.53
C ASN A 198 -0.66 -17.66 3.01
N MET A 199 -0.09 -16.44 2.93
CA MET A 199 -0.76 -15.23 3.37
C MET A 199 -1.88 -14.84 2.40
N GLN A 200 -3.06 -14.60 2.94
CA GLN A 200 -4.21 -14.03 2.24
C GLN A 200 -4.76 -12.86 3.05
N PHE A 201 -5.33 -11.88 2.35
CA PHE A 201 -5.90 -10.68 2.96
C PHE A 201 -7.42 -10.69 2.81
N ASP A 202 -8.11 -10.23 3.84
CA ASP A 202 -9.55 -10.10 3.83
C ASP A 202 -9.96 -8.77 3.18
N VAL A 203 -9.14 -7.75 3.37
CA VAL A 203 -9.35 -6.41 2.82
C VAL A 203 -8.06 -5.93 2.13
N ILE A 204 -8.20 -5.48 0.88
CA ILE A 204 -7.13 -4.81 0.15
C ILE A 204 -7.62 -3.41 -0.22
N ILE A 205 -6.96 -2.38 0.30
CA ILE A 205 -7.35 -0.98 0.14
C ILE A 205 -6.12 -0.10 -0.03
N GLY A 206 -6.13 0.77 -1.03
CA GLY A 206 -5.03 1.68 -1.30
C GLY A 206 -5.40 2.69 -2.37
N ASN A 207 -4.54 3.67 -2.57
CA ASN A 207 -4.65 4.66 -3.63
C ASN A 207 -3.48 4.46 -4.61
N PRO A 208 -3.64 3.65 -5.67
CA PRO A 208 -2.58 3.43 -6.66
C PRO A 208 -2.25 4.74 -7.39
N PRO A 209 -1.03 4.87 -7.94
CA PRO A 209 -0.69 6.01 -8.79
C PRO A 209 -1.50 5.94 -10.08
N TYR A 210 -2.05 7.11 -10.50
CA TYR A 210 -3.02 7.18 -11.59
C TYR A 210 -2.41 7.40 -12.96
N GLN A 211 -1.25 8.02 -13.03
CA GLN A 211 -0.66 8.46 -14.28
C GLN A 211 0.86 8.30 -14.24
N LEU A 212 1.35 7.45 -15.11
CA LEU A 212 2.62 7.71 -15.76
C LEU A 212 2.26 8.49 -17.02
N ASP A 213 2.52 9.80 -17.03
CA ASP A 213 2.34 10.63 -18.21
C ASP A 213 3.47 10.32 -19.19
N ASP A 214 3.25 9.31 -20.02
CA ASP A 214 4.17 8.86 -21.06
C ASP A 214 3.80 9.40 -22.45
N GLY A 215 3.13 10.57 -22.48
CA GLY A 215 2.84 11.24 -23.74
C GLY A 215 1.73 10.61 -24.58
N GLY A 216 0.79 9.90 -23.97
CA GLY A 216 -0.42 9.49 -24.66
C GLY A 216 -0.86 8.03 -24.53
N TYR A 217 -0.18 7.21 -23.74
CA TYR A 217 -0.62 5.84 -23.48
C TYR A 217 -1.36 5.72 -22.15
N ARG A 218 -2.56 5.17 -22.20
CA ARG A 218 -3.51 5.14 -21.09
C ARG A 218 -3.00 4.27 -19.93
N SER A 219 -3.01 4.82 -18.73
CA SER A 219 -2.81 4.21 -17.41
C SER A 219 -3.66 2.96 -17.09
N GLY A 220 -4.57 2.57 -18.00
CA GLY A 220 -5.50 1.46 -17.80
C GLY A 220 -4.87 0.08 -17.62
N VAL A 221 -3.67 -0.15 -18.18
CA VAL A 221 -2.96 -1.44 -18.04
C VAL A 221 -2.53 -1.65 -16.59
N TRP A 222 -2.08 -0.60 -15.95
CA TRP A 222 -1.57 -0.59 -14.59
C TRP A 222 -2.63 -0.98 -13.56
N VAL A 223 -3.76 -0.30 -13.63
CA VAL A 223 -4.90 -0.55 -12.74
C VAL A 223 -5.47 -1.95 -12.99
N GLY A 224 -5.53 -2.41 -14.24
CA GLY A 224 -5.98 -3.75 -14.59
C GLY A 224 -5.11 -4.86 -13.98
N CYS A 225 -3.80 -4.73 -14.06
CA CYS A 225 -2.85 -5.66 -13.43
C CYS A 225 -3.00 -5.65 -11.92
N LEU A 226 -3.05 -4.48 -11.29
CA LEU A 226 -3.21 -4.33 -9.84
C LEU A 226 -4.50 -5.02 -9.35
N VAL A 227 -5.63 -4.80 -10.02
CA VAL A 227 -6.92 -5.43 -9.66
C VAL A 227 -6.85 -6.95 -9.80
N GLY A 228 -6.21 -7.46 -10.86
CA GLY A 228 -6.00 -8.89 -11.06
C GLY A 228 -5.18 -9.53 -9.93
N TRP A 229 -4.08 -8.89 -9.55
CA TRP A 229 -3.21 -9.34 -8.45
C TRP A 229 -3.90 -9.24 -7.09
N CYS A 230 -4.66 -8.16 -6.83
CA CYS A 230 -5.44 -8.04 -5.59
C CYS A 230 -6.42 -9.22 -5.44
N ARG A 231 -7.12 -9.60 -6.51
CA ARG A 231 -8.03 -10.76 -6.50
C ARG A 231 -7.29 -12.07 -6.20
N ALA A 232 -6.06 -12.23 -6.68
CA ALA A 232 -5.29 -13.44 -6.46
C ALA A 232 -4.88 -13.66 -5.00
N VAL A 233 -4.74 -12.59 -4.21
CA VAL A 233 -4.29 -12.63 -2.81
C VAL A 233 -5.40 -12.30 -1.80
N ALA A 234 -6.59 -11.92 -2.27
CA ALA A 234 -7.76 -11.70 -1.43
C ALA A 234 -8.41 -13.02 -1.03
N ARG A 235 -8.88 -13.10 0.23
CA ARG A 235 -9.60 -14.28 0.75
C ARG A 235 -11.07 -14.31 0.31
N HIS A 236 -11.76 -13.17 0.40
CA HIS A 236 -13.20 -13.09 0.15
C HIS A 236 -13.61 -11.99 -0.83
N SER A 237 -13.36 -10.74 -0.52
CA SER A 237 -13.71 -9.62 -1.39
C SER A 237 -12.61 -8.58 -1.40
N THR A 238 -12.29 -8.12 -2.60
CA THR A 238 -11.27 -7.10 -2.81
C THR A 238 -11.96 -5.77 -2.96
N VAL A 239 -11.65 -4.82 -2.10
CA VAL A 239 -11.96 -3.42 -2.33
C VAL A 239 -10.68 -2.73 -2.76
N CYS A 240 -10.33 -2.82 -4.03
CA CYS A 240 -9.37 -1.88 -4.63
C CYS A 240 -10.14 -0.61 -4.94
N ILE A 241 -9.88 0.45 -4.24
CA ILE A 241 -10.53 1.72 -4.47
C ILE A 241 -9.67 2.51 -5.42
N ASP A 242 -10.16 2.59 -6.65
CA ASP A 242 -9.74 3.52 -7.66
C ASP A 242 -10.19 4.92 -7.22
N GLY A 243 -9.31 5.91 -7.21
CA GLY A 243 -9.61 7.29 -6.77
C GLY A 243 -10.52 8.08 -7.68
N VAL A 244 -11.42 7.43 -8.39
CA VAL A 244 -12.47 8.10 -9.15
C VAL A 244 -13.62 8.43 -8.20
N PRO A 245 -14.04 9.70 -8.07
CA PRO A 245 -15.18 10.08 -7.26
C PRO A 245 -16.50 9.74 -7.95
N SER A 246 -16.79 8.47 -8.11
CA SER A 246 -18.13 8.02 -8.44
C SER A 246 -18.51 6.92 -7.47
N ALA A 247 -19.22 7.34 -6.44
CA ALA A 247 -20.04 6.47 -5.63
C ALA A 247 -21.09 5.81 -6.51
N ALA A 248 -20.76 4.70 -7.14
CA ALA A 248 -21.78 3.79 -7.67
C ALA A 248 -21.12 2.49 -8.13
N THR A 249 -21.44 1.43 -7.39
CA THR A 249 -21.53 0.05 -7.90
C THR A 249 -20.35 -0.46 -8.72
N TRP A 250 -19.44 -1.11 -8.04
CA TRP A 250 -18.48 -2.00 -8.66
C TRP A 250 -19.21 -3.07 -9.49
N ARG A 251 -19.20 -2.87 -10.81
CA ARG A 251 -19.40 -3.97 -11.74
C ARG A 251 -18.03 -4.41 -12.25
N PRO A 252 -17.71 -5.69 -12.29
CA PRO A 252 -16.50 -6.16 -12.92
C PRO A 252 -16.57 -5.77 -14.40
N LEU A 253 -15.69 -4.86 -14.83
CA LEU A 253 -15.51 -4.59 -16.25
C LEU A 253 -14.80 -5.79 -16.86
N PRO A 254 -15.31 -6.36 -17.98
CA PRO A 254 -14.62 -7.38 -18.73
C PRO A 254 -13.53 -6.71 -19.57
N TRP A 255 -12.31 -6.64 -19.04
CA TRP A 255 -11.15 -6.19 -19.81
C TRP A 255 -10.21 -7.37 -20.08
N PRO A 256 -9.75 -7.56 -21.31
CA PRO A 256 -8.71 -8.52 -21.59
C PRO A 256 -7.41 -8.01 -20.98
N CYS A 257 -6.86 -8.77 -20.04
CA CYS A 257 -5.51 -8.57 -19.53
C CYS A 257 -4.50 -8.66 -20.70
N PRO A 258 -3.43 -7.85 -20.73
CA PRO A 258 -2.33 -8.03 -21.68
C PRO A 258 -1.86 -9.49 -21.68
N LYS A 259 -1.30 -9.97 -22.78
CA LYS A 259 -0.90 -11.39 -22.97
C LYS A 259 -0.02 -11.97 -21.85
N SER A 260 0.70 -11.13 -21.11
CA SER A 260 1.47 -11.50 -19.91
C SER A 260 0.61 -11.91 -18.71
N CYS A 261 -0.64 -11.42 -18.61
CA CYS A 261 -1.59 -11.83 -17.56
C CYS A 261 -2.40 -13.06 -17.96
N SER A 262 -2.40 -13.48 -19.22
CA SER A 262 -3.18 -14.64 -19.71
C SER A 262 -2.59 -15.99 -19.27
N ALA A 263 -1.35 -16.05 -18.81
CA ALA A 263 -0.76 -17.30 -18.28
C ALA A 263 -1.42 -17.77 -16.98
N VAL A 264 -2.14 -16.91 -16.26
CA VAL A 264 -2.86 -17.27 -15.01
C VAL A 264 -4.31 -17.69 -15.26
N GLY A 265 -4.84 -17.45 -16.47
CA GLY A 265 -6.23 -17.79 -16.86
C GLY A 265 -6.48 -19.30 -17.12
N GLY A 266 -5.46 -20.14 -17.05
CA GLY A 266 -5.58 -21.58 -17.29
C GLY A 266 -6.06 -22.43 -16.12
N LEU A 267 -6.31 -21.85 -14.95
CA LEU A 267 -6.70 -22.58 -13.73
C LEU A 267 -8.09 -22.22 -13.18
N MET A 268 -8.94 -21.63 -14.01
CA MET A 268 -10.35 -21.45 -13.65
C MET A 268 -11.22 -22.33 -14.57
N ARG A 269 -11.38 -23.56 -14.20
CA ARG A 269 -12.55 -24.40 -14.46
C ARG A 269 -12.96 -25.07 -13.16
#